data_e1af25c9f38fb2ae24f99813c746354c
#
_entry.id   e1af25c9f38fb2ae24f99813c746354c
#
_cell.length_a   1.000
_cell.length_b   1.000
_cell.length_c   1.000
_cell.angle_alpha   90.00
_cell.angle_beta   90.00
_cell.angle_gamma   90.00
#
_symmetry.space_group_name_H-M   'P 1'
#
loop_
_entity.id
_entity.type
_entity.pdbx_description
1 polymer ?
#
loop_
_entity_poly.entity_id
_entity_poly.type
_entity_poly.pdbx_seq_one_letter_code
_entity_poly.pdbx_strand_id
1 'polypeptide(L)'
;SFSISENELVSIDADLVAGDIASWNYFQSLNEQRNRTFVANFKARYGEERVIGDPMAAAYEGIYLWARAVAAAGSSEVNNIRAKVGHSSFHGPGGIAYIDAENQHLWKKVRIGRIRNNGQFDIIWSSDIPIRPMPYSPLRGRADWDSFLKTLHDGWGGRWANPGAG
;
A
#
# COMPACT_ATOMS: atom_id res chain seq x y z
N SER A 1 -4.59 -9.75 11.38
CA SER A 1 -3.19 -9.44 11.05
C SER A 1 -3.10 -8.24 10.12
N PHE A 2 -1.97 -7.55 10.12
CA PHE A 2 -1.60 -6.48 9.17
C PHE A 2 -0.27 -6.81 8.47
N SER A 3 0.20 -8.05 8.55
CA SER A 3 1.49 -8.48 8.02
C SER A 3 1.47 -9.87 7.40
N ILE A 4 0.29 -10.49 7.28
CA ILE A 4 0.11 -11.79 6.62
C ILE A 4 -0.78 -11.55 5.41
N SER A 5 -0.25 -11.79 4.22
CA SER A 5 -0.94 -11.80 2.94
C SER A 5 -0.76 -13.16 2.25
N GLU A 6 -1.15 -13.29 1.01
CA GLU A 6 -1.00 -14.53 0.24
C GLU A 6 0.46 -14.99 0.17
N ASN A 7 1.43 -14.07 0.15
CA ASN A 7 2.85 -14.40 0.05
C ASN A 7 3.37 -15.10 1.31
N GLU A 8 3.01 -14.63 2.48
CA GLU A 8 3.40 -15.22 3.75
C GLU A 8 2.73 -16.58 3.95
N LEU A 9 1.48 -16.73 3.48
CA LEU A 9 0.74 -18.00 3.57
C LEU A 9 1.33 -19.13 2.74
N VAL A 10 2.19 -18.84 1.75
CA VAL A 10 2.95 -19.87 1.03
C VAL A 10 3.92 -20.63 1.97
N SER A 11 4.42 -19.96 3.01
CA SER A 11 5.39 -20.49 3.95
C SER A 11 4.79 -20.90 5.31
N ILE A 12 3.50 -20.60 5.51
CA ILE A 12 2.76 -20.94 6.73
C ILE A 12 1.78 -22.06 6.36
N ASP A 13 1.65 -23.05 7.22
CA ASP A 13 0.59 -24.05 7.07
C ASP A 13 -0.77 -23.35 7.21
N ALA A 14 -1.48 -23.26 6.09
CA ALA A 14 -2.75 -22.53 6.01
C ALA A 14 -3.82 -23.13 6.94
N ASP A 15 -3.75 -24.42 7.24
CA ASP A 15 -4.70 -25.05 8.17
C ASP A 15 -4.55 -24.54 9.60
N LEU A 16 -3.35 -24.12 10.00
CA LEU A 16 -3.11 -23.57 11.34
C LEU A 16 -3.69 -22.16 11.54
N VAL A 17 -3.90 -21.41 10.44
CA VAL A 17 -4.34 -20.01 10.47
C VAL A 17 -5.67 -19.81 9.71
N ALA A 18 -6.27 -20.88 9.21
CA ALA A 18 -7.56 -20.82 8.53
C ALA A 18 -8.64 -20.27 9.47
N GLY A 19 -9.41 -19.30 8.99
CA GLY A 19 -10.40 -18.58 9.79
C GLY A 19 -9.89 -17.28 10.39
N ASP A 20 -8.59 -17.10 10.55
CA ASP A 20 -8.01 -15.84 10.98
C ASP A 20 -8.27 -14.71 9.96
N ILE A 21 -8.24 -13.48 10.43
CA ILE A 21 -8.53 -12.31 9.60
C ILE A 21 -7.29 -11.43 9.39
N ALA A 22 -7.19 -10.87 8.19
CA ALA A 22 -6.19 -9.87 7.83
C ALA A 22 -6.85 -8.64 7.20
N SER A 23 -6.23 -7.47 7.38
CA SER A 23 -6.67 -6.22 6.76
C SER A 23 -5.61 -5.72 5.81
N TRP A 24 -6.00 -5.54 4.54
CA TRP A 24 -5.16 -5.04 3.45
C TRP A 24 -5.96 -4.16 2.48
N ASN A 25 -5.28 -3.51 1.57
CA ASN A 25 -5.93 -2.79 0.48
C ASN A 25 -6.21 -3.70 -0.73
N TYR A 26 -5.47 -4.78 -0.87
CA TYR A 26 -5.57 -5.73 -1.96
C TYR A 26 -5.54 -7.17 -1.45
N PHE A 27 -6.29 -8.05 -2.10
CA PHE A 27 -6.20 -9.49 -2.01
C PHE A 27 -6.28 -10.09 -3.42
N GLN A 28 -5.50 -11.14 -3.69
CA GLN A 28 -5.50 -11.81 -5.00
C GLN A 28 -6.88 -12.35 -5.38
N SER A 29 -7.68 -12.71 -4.39
CA SER A 29 -9.04 -13.27 -4.57
C SER A 29 -10.13 -12.25 -4.94
N LEU A 30 -9.78 -10.96 -5.11
CA LEU A 30 -10.75 -9.94 -5.54
C LEU A 30 -11.39 -10.29 -6.88
N ASN A 31 -12.73 -10.32 -6.90
CA ASN A 31 -13.50 -10.72 -8.08
C ASN A 31 -13.79 -9.53 -9.01
N GLU A 32 -12.77 -8.79 -9.41
CA GLU A 32 -12.86 -7.70 -10.38
C GLU A 32 -12.15 -8.09 -11.68
N GLN A 33 -12.69 -7.68 -12.84
CA GLN A 33 -12.10 -8.05 -14.14
C GLN A 33 -10.63 -7.62 -14.27
N ARG A 34 -10.30 -6.41 -13.78
CA ARG A 34 -8.91 -5.92 -13.81
C ARG A 34 -7.99 -6.78 -12.95
N ASN A 35 -8.47 -7.24 -11.80
CA ASN A 35 -7.70 -8.13 -10.95
C ASN A 35 -7.51 -9.49 -11.61
N ARG A 36 -8.56 -10.09 -12.16
CA ARG A 36 -8.43 -11.38 -12.87
C ARG A 36 -7.41 -11.31 -14.00
N THR A 37 -7.43 -10.24 -14.80
CA THR A 37 -6.44 -10.04 -15.87
C THR A 37 -5.02 -9.85 -15.32
N PHE A 38 -4.87 -9.08 -14.24
CA PHE A 38 -3.58 -8.86 -13.59
C PHE A 38 -3.00 -10.16 -13.05
N VAL A 39 -3.80 -10.95 -12.32
CA VAL A 39 -3.38 -12.24 -11.77
C VAL A 39 -3.02 -13.23 -12.90
N ALA A 40 -3.84 -13.31 -13.95
CA ALA A 40 -3.56 -14.19 -15.08
C ALA A 40 -2.25 -13.82 -15.79
N ASN A 41 -2.02 -12.55 -16.06
CA ASN A 41 -0.77 -12.08 -16.68
C ASN A 41 0.46 -12.32 -15.78
N PHE A 42 0.31 -12.15 -14.49
CA PHE A 42 1.38 -12.39 -13.53
C PHE A 42 1.75 -13.88 -13.51
N LYS A 43 0.76 -14.76 -13.40
CA LYS A 43 0.98 -16.22 -13.38
C LYS A 43 1.56 -16.72 -14.69
N ALA A 44 1.07 -16.26 -15.83
CA ALA A 44 1.62 -16.59 -17.14
C ALA A 44 3.11 -16.20 -17.29
N ARG A 45 3.53 -15.13 -16.61
CA ARG A 45 4.92 -14.62 -16.65
C ARG A 45 5.84 -15.30 -15.66
N TYR A 46 5.34 -15.59 -14.45
CA TYR A 46 6.17 -15.98 -13.30
C TYR A 46 5.88 -17.39 -12.76
N GLY A 47 4.85 -18.07 -13.28
CA GLY A 47 4.44 -19.42 -12.88
C GLY A 47 3.10 -19.47 -12.16
N GLU A 48 2.36 -20.55 -12.39
CA GLU A 48 1.00 -20.75 -11.85
C GLU A 48 0.95 -20.77 -10.32
N GLU A 49 2.03 -21.26 -9.67
CA GLU A 49 2.16 -21.37 -8.21
C GLU A 49 2.44 -20.03 -7.53
N ARG A 50 2.74 -19.00 -8.31
CA ARG A 50 3.05 -17.68 -7.72
C ARG A 50 1.78 -16.97 -7.29
N VAL A 51 1.87 -16.32 -6.14
CA VAL A 51 0.80 -15.53 -5.56
C VAL A 51 1.18 -14.04 -5.48
N ILE A 52 0.17 -13.20 -5.38
CA ILE A 52 0.32 -11.74 -5.34
C ILE A 52 -0.30 -11.24 -4.04
N GLY A 53 0.52 -10.69 -3.16
CA GLY A 53 0.05 -9.97 -1.98
C GLY A 53 -0.08 -8.46 -2.21
N ASP A 54 -0.61 -7.75 -1.24
CA ASP A 54 -0.83 -6.29 -1.28
C ASP A 54 0.44 -5.48 -1.61
N PRO A 55 1.64 -5.78 -1.03
CA PRO A 55 2.85 -5.03 -1.38
C PRO A 55 3.24 -5.13 -2.87
N MET A 56 3.01 -6.29 -3.49
CA MET A 56 3.30 -6.48 -4.91
C MET A 56 2.31 -5.70 -5.80
N ALA A 57 1.02 -5.72 -5.44
CA ALA A 57 0.01 -4.92 -6.13
C ALA A 57 0.27 -3.42 -5.96
N ALA A 58 0.70 -2.99 -4.78
CA ALA A 58 1.07 -1.60 -4.51
C ALA A 58 2.29 -1.16 -5.34
N ALA A 59 3.32 -2.01 -5.46
CA ALA A 59 4.49 -1.73 -6.31
C ALA A 59 4.09 -1.58 -7.79
N TYR A 60 3.23 -2.46 -8.30
CA TYR A 60 2.69 -2.37 -9.65
C TYR A 60 1.94 -1.05 -9.87
N GLU A 61 1.03 -0.68 -8.98
CA GLU A 61 0.26 0.57 -9.05
C GLU A 61 1.18 1.80 -8.99
N GLY A 62 2.22 1.75 -8.13
CA GLY A 62 3.20 2.82 -7.96
C GLY A 62 3.92 3.19 -9.25
N ILE A 63 4.30 2.21 -10.07
CA ILE A 63 4.93 2.44 -11.38
C ILE A 63 4.00 3.20 -12.33
N TYR A 64 2.72 2.85 -12.38
CA TYR A 64 1.75 3.56 -13.24
C TYR A 64 1.45 4.97 -12.75
N LEU A 65 1.35 5.17 -11.44
CA LEU A 65 1.18 6.50 -10.86
C LEU A 65 2.39 7.40 -11.16
N TRP A 66 3.60 6.86 -11.01
CA TRP A 66 4.83 7.56 -11.37
C TRP A 66 4.88 7.90 -12.87
N ALA A 67 4.60 6.93 -13.74
CA ALA A 67 4.61 7.16 -15.18
C ALA A 67 3.62 8.25 -15.62
N ARG A 68 2.43 8.30 -14.99
CA ARG A 68 1.45 9.37 -15.22
C ARG A 68 1.96 10.73 -14.75
N ALA A 69 2.63 10.78 -13.60
CA ALA A 69 3.22 12.01 -13.10
C ALA A 69 4.34 12.52 -14.01
N VAL A 70 5.21 11.62 -14.53
CA VAL A 70 6.24 11.94 -15.54
C VAL A 70 5.60 12.50 -16.81
N ALA A 71 4.57 11.84 -17.33
CA ALA A 71 3.85 12.32 -18.53
C ALA A 71 3.20 13.71 -18.30
N ALA A 72 2.61 13.93 -17.14
CA ALA A 72 2.01 15.21 -16.78
C ALA A 72 3.05 16.32 -16.54
N ALA A 73 4.24 15.95 -16.09
CA ALA A 73 5.35 16.88 -15.89
C ALA A 73 6.13 17.20 -17.18
N GLY A 74 6.01 16.36 -18.22
CA GLY A 74 6.85 16.42 -19.41
C GLY A 74 8.36 16.31 -19.13
N SER A 75 8.72 15.70 -17.97
CA SER A 75 10.08 15.68 -17.46
C SER A 75 10.26 14.51 -16.49
N SER A 76 11.47 13.94 -16.44
CA SER A 76 11.88 12.94 -15.44
C SER A 76 12.57 13.57 -14.20
N GLU A 77 12.71 14.89 -14.16
CA GLU A 77 13.28 15.60 -13.01
C GLU A 77 12.38 15.48 -11.78
N VAL A 78 12.98 15.11 -10.63
CA VAL A 78 12.28 14.78 -9.39
C VAL A 78 11.33 15.90 -8.94
N ASN A 79 11.79 17.15 -8.97
CA ASN A 79 10.98 18.29 -8.52
C ASN A 79 9.76 18.55 -9.43
N ASN A 80 9.93 18.34 -10.74
CA ASN A 80 8.84 18.46 -11.70
C ASN A 80 7.80 17.35 -11.49
N ILE A 81 8.25 16.13 -11.26
CA ILE A 81 7.36 14.99 -10.95
C ILE A 81 6.62 15.24 -9.63
N ARG A 82 7.34 15.65 -8.57
CA ARG A 82 6.74 15.96 -7.26
C ARG A 82 5.64 17.02 -7.35
N ALA A 83 5.82 18.02 -8.19
CA ALA A 83 4.81 19.07 -8.42
C ALA A 83 3.55 18.54 -9.12
N LYS A 84 3.61 17.39 -9.79
CA LYS A 84 2.51 16.81 -10.58
C LYS A 84 1.94 15.51 -10.00
N VAL A 85 2.65 14.86 -9.09
CA VAL A 85 2.24 13.55 -8.55
C VAL A 85 0.97 13.65 -7.70
N GLY A 86 0.78 14.75 -6.98
CA GLY A 86 -0.48 15.02 -6.27
C GLY A 86 -1.66 14.99 -7.23
N HIS A 87 -2.76 14.39 -6.82
CA HIS A 87 -3.98 14.13 -7.64
C HIS A 87 -3.80 13.09 -8.75
N SER A 88 -2.63 12.47 -8.92
CA SER A 88 -2.50 11.33 -9.82
C SER A 88 -3.33 10.16 -9.33
N SER A 89 -4.00 9.48 -10.25
CA SER A 89 -4.82 8.32 -9.93
C SER A 89 -4.55 7.18 -10.91
N PHE A 90 -4.76 5.96 -10.46
CA PHE A 90 -4.68 4.76 -11.30
C PHE A 90 -5.79 3.77 -10.91
N HIS A 91 -6.48 3.24 -11.91
CA HIS A 91 -7.43 2.15 -11.68
C HIS A 91 -6.70 0.82 -11.85
N GLY A 92 -6.16 0.33 -10.74
CA GLY A 92 -5.38 -0.90 -10.65
C GLY A 92 -6.21 -2.15 -10.33
N PRO A 93 -5.54 -3.26 -10.01
CA PRO A 93 -6.20 -4.53 -9.65
C PRO A 93 -7.01 -4.43 -8.35
N GLY A 94 -6.60 -3.59 -7.41
CA GLY A 94 -7.31 -3.33 -6.15
C GLY A 94 -8.42 -2.28 -6.23
N GLY A 95 -8.69 -1.73 -7.42
CA GLY A 95 -9.61 -0.62 -7.63
C GLY A 95 -8.86 0.69 -7.89
N ILE A 96 -9.51 1.81 -7.59
CA ILE A 96 -8.89 3.14 -7.78
C ILE A 96 -7.95 3.44 -6.62
N ALA A 97 -6.70 3.74 -6.95
CA ALA A 97 -5.71 4.36 -6.08
C ALA A 97 -5.53 5.84 -6.51
N TYR A 98 -5.45 6.75 -5.55
CA TYR A 98 -5.37 8.18 -5.80
C TYR A 98 -4.38 8.80 -4.79
N ILE A 99 -3.47 9.66 -5.27
CA ILE A 99 -2.47 10.30 -4.41
C ILE A 99 -3.05 11.55 -3.77
N ASP A 100 -3.07 11.59 -2.44
CA ASP A 100 -3.43 12.77 -1.67
C ASP A 100 -2.36 13.86 -1.85
N ALA A 101 -2.78 15.05 -2.30
CA ALA A 101 -1.87 16.13 -2.60
C ALA A 101 -1.21 16.74 -1.34
N GLU A 102 -1.85 16.61 -0.17
CA GLU A 102 -1.35 17.20 1.07
C GLU A 102 -0.26 16.35 1.72
N ASN A 103 -0.37 15.01 1.61
CA ASN A 103 0.50 14.10 2.35
C ASN A 103 1.20 13.04 1.48
N GLN A 104 0.87 12.98 0.18
CA GLN A 104 1.43 12.06 -0.81
C GLN A 104 1.20 10.57 -0.52
N HIS A 105 0.28 10.25 0.38
CA HIS A 105 -0.18 8.88 0.60
C HIS A 105 -1.34 8.54 -0.36
N LEU A 106 -1.67 7.26 -0.45
CA LEU A 106 -2.72 6.78 -1.34
C LEU A 106 -4.07 6.69 -0.63
N TRP A 107 -5.10 7.27 -1.25
CA TRP A 107 -6.47 6.88 -0.99
C TRP A 107 -6.69 5.52 -1.63
N LYS A 108 -7.09 4.55 -0.84
CA LYS A 108 -7.36 3.18 -1.30
C LYS A 108 -8.55 2.60 -0.54
N LYS A 109 -9.22 1.62 -1.13
CA LYS A 109 -10.17 0.80 -0.37
C LYS A 109 -9.42 -0.01 0.68
N VAL A 110 -10.01 -0.13 1.86
CA VAL A 110 -9.57 -1.04 2.91
C VAL A 110 -10.48 -2.26 2.89
N ARG A 111 -9.89 -3.43 3.06
CA ARG A 111 -10.61 -4.71 3.05
C ARG A 111 -10.22 -5.55 4.24
N ILE A 112 -11.14 -6.38 4.68
CA ILE A 112 -10.89 -7.44 5.66
C ILE A 112 -11.13 -8.77 4.96
N GLY A 113 -10.12 -9.61 4.95
CA GLY A 113 -10.15 -10.96 4.40
C GLY A 113 -10.03 -12.01 5.49
N ARG A 114 -10.74 -13.13 5.33
CA ARG A 114 -10.60 -14.32 6.17
C ARG A 114 -9.78 -15.36 5.43
N ILE A 115 -8.75 -15.91 6.09
CA ILE A 115 -7.86 -16.92 5.53
C ILE A 115 -8.63 -18.21 5.27
N ARG A 116 -8.45 -18.77 4.08
CA ARG A 116 -8.91 -20.11 3.67
C ARG A 116 -7.80 -21.13 3.80
N ASN A 117 -8.16 -22.42 3.89
CA ASN A 117 -7.20 -23.53 3.92
C ASN A 117 -6.27 -23.60 2.68
N ASN A 118 -6.64 -22.98 1.57
CA ASN A 118 -5.82 -22.92 0.35
C ASN A 118 -4.88 -21.70 0.27
N GLY A 119 -4.70 -20.95 1.36
CA GLY A 119 -3.84 -19.77 1.42
C GLY A 119 -4.38 -18.54 0.68
N GLN A 120 -5.67 -18.57 0.28
CA GLN A 120 -6.37 -17.41 -0.27
C GLN A 120 -7.30 -16.79 0.76
N PHE A 121 -7.96 -15.68 0.41
CA PHE A 121 -8.84 -14.97 1.33
C PHE A 121 -10.28 -14.89 0.83
N ASP A 122 -11.24 -15.03 1.75
CA ASP A 122 -12.61 -14.57 1.57
C ASP A 122 -12.71 -13.12 2.02
N ILE A 123 -13.13 -12.24 1.12
CA ILE A 123 -13.37 -10.83 1.48
C ILE A 123 -14.66 -10.76 2.27
N ILE A 124 -14.54 -10.50 3.57
CA ILE A 124 -15.71 -10.43 4.49
C ILE A 124 -16.18 -9.00 4.71
N TRP A 125 -15.35 -8.02 4.38
CA TRP A 125 -15.71 -6.60 4.42
C TRP A 125 -14.84 -5.80 3.45
N SER A 126 -15.39 -4.73 2.88
CA SER A 126 -14.67 -3.74 2.07
C SER A 126 -15.29 -2.37 2.32
N SER A 127 -14.48 -1.32 2.41
CA SER A 127 -15.01 0.03 2.37
C SER A 127 -15.71 0.31 1.04
N ASP A 128 -16.81 1.08 1.07
CA ASP A 128 -17.57 1.42 -0.14
C ASP A 128 -16.75 2.31 -1.09
N ILE A 129 -15.99 3.23 -0.53
CA ILE A 129 -15.14 4.19 -1.23
C ILE A 129 -13.68 4.08 -0.74
N PRO A 130 -12.70 4.60 -1.51
CA PRO A 130 -11.34 4.79 -1.01
C PRO A 130 -11.31 5.66 0.24
N ILE A 131 -10.55 5.24 1.24
CA ILE A 131 -10.41 5.95 2.51
C ILE A 131 -9.26 6.93 2.39
N ARG A 132 -9.47 8.16 2.89
CA ARG A 132 -8.42 9.18 2.94
C ARG A 132 -7.31 8.74 3.89
N PRO A 133 -6.05 8.82 3.47
CA PRO A 133 -4.93 8.55 4.37
C PRO A 133 -4.83 9.62 5.45
N MET A 134 -4.64 9.18 6.69
CA MET A 134 -4.46 10.05 7.85
C MET A 134 -3.11 9.72 8.50
N PRO A 135 -1.99 10.27 7.98
CA PRO A 135 -0.65 9.94 8.46
C PRO A 135 -0.38 10.45 9.88
N TYR A 136 -1.20 11.38 10.37
CA TYR A 136 -1.14 11.88 11.74
C TYR A 136 -2.39 11.47 12.50
N SER A 137 -2.19 10.93 13.69
CA SER A 137 -3.30 10.60 14.59
C SER A 137 -4.14 11.85 14.92
N PRO A 138 -5.48 11.76 14.98
CA PRO A 138 -6.31 12.85 15.48
C PRO A 138 -6.02 13.19 16.93
N LEU A 139 -5.39 12.27 17.70
CA LEU A 139 -4.98 12.49 19.08
C LEU A 139 -3.66 13.27 19.22
N ARG A 140 -2.89 13.38 18.13
CA ARG A 140 -1.64 14.12 18.07
C ARG A 140 -1.47 14.71 16.69
N GLY A 141 -1.69 16.00 16.57
CA GLY A 141 -1.65 16.72 15.31
C GLY A 141 -0.25 16.82 14.71
N ARG A 142 -0.17 17.26 13.44
CA ARG A 142 1.11 17.44 12.74
C ARG A 142 2.05 18.40 13.48
N ALA A 143 1.52 19.54 13.96
CA ALA A 143 2.33 20.53 14.68
C ALA A 143 3.00 19.96 15.94
N ASP A 144 2.30 19.07 16.66
CA ASP A 144 2.86 18.40 17.84
C ASP A 144 3.96 17.42 17.46
N TRP A 145 3.78 16.70 16.33
CA TRP A 145 4.80 15.81 15.79
C TRP A 145 6.02 16.59 15.30
N ASP A 146 5.82 17.66 14.55
CA ASP A 146 6.92 18.51 14.05
C ASP A 146 7.71 19.12 15.23
N SER A 147 7.04 19.57 16.27
CA SER A 147 7.66 20.07 17.50
C SER A 147 8.47 18.98 18.22
N PHE A 148 7.90 17.79 18.35
CA PHE A 148 8.58 16.64 18.96
C PHE A 148 9.83 16.24 18.16
N LEU A 149 9.70 16.12 16.83
CA LEU A 149 10.81 15.77 15.96
C LEU A 149 11.91 16.84 15.99
N LYS A 150 11.54 18.12 16.04
CA LYS A 150 12.50 19.21 16.20
C LYS A 150 13.25 19.10 17.52
N THR A 151 12.56 18.81 18.61
CA THR A 151 13.20 18.62 19.93
C THR A 151 14.22 17.48 19.90
N LEU A 152 13.87 16.35 19.27
CA LEU A 152 14.82 15.24 19.09
C LEU A 152 16.03 15.63 18.24
N HIS A 153 15.79 16.25 17.09
CA HIS A 153 16.83 16.70 16.18
C HIS A 153 17.81 17.68 16.85
N ASP A 154 17.30 18.66 17.57
CA ASP A 154 18.10 19.65 18.30
C ASP A 154 18.88 18.95 19.43
N GLY A 155 18.25 18.06 20.20
CA GLY A 155 18.87 17.27 21.25
C GLY A 155 19.94 16.30 20.76
N TRP A 156 19.88 15.91 19.49
CA TRP A 156 20.89 15.06 18.84
C TRP A 156 21.93 15.88 18.06
N GLY A 157 22.07 17.17 18.34
CA GLY A 157 23.07 18.04 17.70
C GLY A 157 22.82 18.25 16.20
N GLY A 158 21.57 18.36 15.77
CA GLY A 158 21.19 18.56 14.38
C GLY A 158 21.26 17.29 13.52
N ARG A 159 21.18 16.12 14.13
CA ARG A 159 21.18 14.81 13.44
C ARG A 159 19.80 14.15 13.53
N TRP A 160 19.50 13.26 12.57
CA TRP A 160 18.27 12.45 12.57
C TRP A 160 18.46 11.05 13.19
N ALA A 161 19.58 10.82 13.85
CA ALA A 161 19.85 9.62 14.63
C ALA A 161 20.48 10.00 15.97
N ASN A 162 20.15 9.25 17.03
CA ASN A 162 20.74 9.47 18.35
C ASN A 162 22.26 9.18 18.29
N PRO A 163 23.15 10.15 18.51
CA PRO A 163 24.58 9.94 18.45
C PRO A 163 25.14 9.09 19.59
N GLY A 164 24.34 8.86 20.65
CA GLY A 164 24.72 8.03 21.81
C GLY A 164 24.15 6.61 21.77
N ALA A 165 23.49 6.19 20.68
CA ALA A 165 22.91 4.84 20.50
C ALA A 165 23.86 3.86 19.78
N GLY A 166 25.17 4.04 19.90
CA GLY A 166 26.22 3.14 19.40
C GLY A 166 26.85 2.32 20.50
#